data_842fffa0747afe601451ba0884b18c30
#
_entry.id   842fffa0747afe601451ba0884b18c30
#
_cell.length_a   1.000
_cell.length_b   1.000
_cell.length_c   1.000
_cell.angle_alpha   90.00
_cell.angle_beta   90.00
_cell.angle_gamma   90.00
#
_symmetry.space_group_name_H-M   'P 1'
#
loop_
_entity.id
_entity.type
_entity.pdbx_description
1 polymer ?
#
loop_
_entity_poly.entity_id
_entity_poly.type
_entity_poly.pdbx_seq_one_letter_code
_entity_poly.pdbx_strand_id
1 'polypeptide(L)'
;GLDSKFEFIDAISGSFPLYDNGFLGALRIASFHKSLVLKKFEKYVASYVIAGSLVRGTAGKDSDVDVFVVIDDTDVKRMSRIELLDRLRGIIYDYIREATALAGVKNILNVQVYLLTDFWQSVKDAHPVMFTFIRDGIPLYDRGTFIPWKLLLKMGRIKPSSEAIDLYMKQGEQTEEIVNRRLLDAAIDIYYGIVTPTQAMMMLAGMAPPVPKVIASEVRKVFFEKEKMMSEKHLKILEKAVNLFKQYEYGKLKKVSGKEVEELMGEAQDYNKMLKELRKKIEKKMHEKSVNELYSDVFKLLKTLFGEKPQHELLSDFEKKLINKGKIQSRFLNILKEIINVKSKVASGKLDQKEAEKIKAEAIELANSLTEYAQRADLISAEKGIM
;
A
#
# COMPACT_ATOMS: atom_id res chain seq x y z
N GLY A 1 29.41 39.33 -8.51
CA GLY A 1 30.28 38.85 -7.98
C GLY A 1 30.97 37.51 -7.84
N LEU A 2 30.33 36.47 -7.36
CA LEU A 2 30.95 35.14 -7.14
C LEU A 2 30.92 34.25 -8.40
N ASP A 3 30.16 34.60 -9.39
CA ASP A 3 29.83 33.77 -10.56
C ASP A 3 31.01 33.21 -11.37
N SER A 4 32.20 33.82 -11.25
CA SER A 4 33.38 33.42 -12.00
C SER A 4 34.66 33.39 -11.14
N LYS A 5 34.52 33.45 -9.83
CA LYS A 5 35.65 33.47 -8.89
C LYS A 5 35.68 32.24 -8.02
N PHE A 6 35.95 31.09 -8.63
CA PHE A 6 35.98 29.79 -7.94
C PHE A 6 36.94 29.77 -6.72
N GLU A 7 38.07 30.44 -6.81
CA GLU A 7 39.05 30.53 -5.70
C GLU A 7 38.45 31.15 -4.44
N PHE A 8 37.60 32.18 -4.57
CA PHE A 8 36.91 32.78 -3.43
C PHE A 8 35.83 31.84 -2.85
N ILE A 9 35.17 31.11 -3.68
CA ILE A 9 34.13 30.12 -3.24
C ILE A 9 34.84 29.02 -2.43
N ASP A 10 35.94 28.49 -2.91
CA ASP A 10 36.70 27.44 -2.23
C ASP A 10 37.30 27.94 -0.92
N ALA A 11 37.86 29.17 -0.90
CA ALA A 11 38.38 29.80 0.32
C ALA A 11 37.24 29.99 1.36
N ILE A 12 36.07 30.47 0.96
CA ILE A 12 34.93 30.66 1.87
C ILE A 12 34.44 29.31 2.40
N SER A 13 34.31 28.30 1.55
CA SER A 13 33.83 26.98 1.97
C SER A 13 34.75 26.26 2.93
N GLY A 14 36.06 26.52 2.84
CA GLY A 14 37.11 26.01 3.76
C GLY A 14 37.30 26.81 5.03
N SER A 15 36.70 28.00 5.16
CA SER A 15 36.87 28.89 6.32
C SER A 15 36.11 28.39 7.55
N PHE A 16 36.55 28.86 8.77
CA PHE A 16 35.80 28.64 9.99
C PHE A 16 34.84 29.82 10.22
N PRO A 17 33.48 29.60 10.11
CA PRO A 17 32.51 30.68 10.25
C PRO A 17 32.39 31.11 11.72
N LEU A 18 32.57 32.39 12.01
CA LEU A 18 32.24 32.98 13.32
C LEU A 18 30.73 33.24 13.46
N TYR A 19 30.07 33.50 12.36
CA TYR A 19 28.62 33.66 12.26
C TYR A 19 28.15 33.14 10.91
N ASP A 20 27.11 32.29 10.89
CA ASP A 20 26.49 31.78 9.68
C ASP A 20 24.98 31.71 9.85
N ASN A 21 24.23 32.27 8.93
CA ASN A 21 22.79 32.18 8.82
C ASN A 21 22.30 30.94 8.03
N GLY A 22 23.19 29.96 7.77
CA GLY A 22 22.93 28.75 6.99
C GLY A 22 23.57 28.74 5.59
N PHE A 23 24.03 29.89 5.08
CA PHE A 23 24.65 30.00 3.75
C PHE A 23 26.01 29.28 3.67
N LEU A 24 26.88 29.49 4.64
CA LEU A 24 28.22 28.87 4.64
C LEU A 24 28.13 27.35 4.86
N GLY A 25 27.23 26.89 5.73
CA GLY A 25 26.96 25.49 5.92
C GLY A 25 26.45 24.81 4.62
N ALA A 26 25.56 25.48 3.93
CA ALA A 26 25.03 25.01 2.64
C ALA A 26 26.11 25.00 1.54
N LEU A 27 26.95 25.99 1.48
CA LEU A 27 28.10 26.04 0.56
C LEU A 27 29.10 24.91 0.86
N ARG A 28 29.34 24.63 2.14
CA ARG A 28 30.25 23.57 2.59
C ARG A 28 29.76 22.19 2.17
N ILE A 29 28.48 21.84 2.42
CA ILE A 29 27.93 20.53 2.00
C ILE A 29 27.99 20.38 0.48
N ALA A 30 27.64 21.43 -0.28
CA ALA A 30 27.70 21.40 -1.74
C ALA A 30 29.16 21.22 -2.23
N SER A 31 30.16 21.84 -1.55
CA SER A 31 31.58 21.70 -1.89
C SER A 31 32.11 20.29 -1.59
N PHE A 32 31.73 19.67 -0.47
CA PHE A 32 32.08 18.27 -0.21
C PHE A 32 31.48 17.35 -1.22
N HIS A 33 30.18 17.49 -1.51
CA HIS A 33 29.51 16.69 -2.52
C HIS A 33 30.11 16.86 -3.91
N LYS A 34 30.40 18.12 -4.32
CA LYS A 34 31.14 18.42 -5.56
C LYS A 34 32.45 17.63 -5.61
N SER A 35 33.25 17.66 -4.54
CA SER A 35 34.56 17.01 -4.49
C SER A 35 34.44 15.48 -4.64
N LEU A 36 33.45 14.85 -4.01
CA LEU A 36 33.18 13.42 -4.15
C LEU A 36 32.75 13.05 -5.59
N VAL A 37 31.85 13.84 -6.17
CA VAL A 37 31.41 13.67 -7.55
C VAL A 37 32.55 13.82 -8.53
N LEU A 38 33.37 14.86 -8.41
CA LEU A 38 34.52 15.11 -9.28
C LEU A 38 35.61 14.05 -9.12
N LYS A 39 35.90 13.59 -7.91
CA LYS A 39 36.86 12.49 -7.69
C LYS A 39 36.54 11.25 -8.51
N LYS A 40 35.25 10.97 -8.74
CA LYS A 40 34.79 9.80 -9.51
C LYS A 40 34.55 10.11 -10.98
N PHE A 41 33.98 11.27 -11.29
CA PHE A 41 33.39 11.59 -12.58
C PHE A 41 33.94 12.86 -13.24
N GLU A 42 35.05 13.42 -12.78
CA GLU A 42 35.59 14.69 -13.30
C GLU A 42 35.60 14.76 -14.83
N LYS A 43 36.01 13.67 -15.47
CA LYS A 43 36.07 13.56 -16.93
C LYS A 43 34.70 13.77 -17.62
N TYR A 44 33.60 13.48 -16.92
CA TYR A 44 32.24 13.53 -17.48
C TYR A 44 31.41 14.69 -16.93
N VAL A 45 31.82 15.31 -15.83
CA VAL A 45 31.11 16.46 -15.28
C VAL A 45 31.39 17.70 -16.12
N ALA A 46 30.39 18.23 -16.78
CA ALA A 46 30.46 19.47 -17.52
C ALA A 46 30.34 20.69 -16.60
N SER A 47 29.38 20.63 -15.66
CA SER A 47 29.17 21.70 -14.67
C SER A 47 28.57 21.16 -13.39
N TYR A 48 28.92 21.75 -12.25
CA TYR A 48 28.31 21.54 -10.94
C TYR A 48 27.89 22.92 -10.40
N VAL A 49 26.59 23.12 -10.18
CA VAL A 49 26.01 24.44 -9.95
C VAL A 49 25.08 24.41 -8.75
N ILE A 50 25.23 25.37 -7.84
CA ILE A 50 24.22 25.62 -6.79
C ILE A 50 23.18 26.62 -7.29
N ALA A 51 21.92 26.42 -6.85
CA ALA A 51 20.78 27.20 -7.27
C ALA A 51 19.79 27.42 -6.11
N GLY A 52 18.59 27.85 -6.41
CA GLY A 52 17.48 27.93 -5.46
C GLY A 52 17.53 29.14 -4.53
N SER A 53 16.88 28.99 -3.37
CA SER A 53 16.71 30.06 -2.38
C SER A 53 18.03 30.52 -1.78
N LEU A 54 18.98 29.61 -1.64
CA LEU A 54 20.32 29.90 -1.12
C LEU A 54 21.00 30.97 -1.93
N VAL A 55 21.02 30.82 -3.25
CA VAL A 55 21.71 31.75 -4.17
C VAL A 55 20.99 33.10 -4.26
N ARG A 56 19.68 33.11 -4.09
CA ARG A 56 18.88 34.35 -4.06
C ARG A 56 18.95 35.11 -2.74
N GLY A 57 19.59 34.55 -1.70
CA GLY A 57 19.65 35.16 -0.38
C GLY A 57 18.34 35.10 0.41
N THR A 58 17.41 34.24 0.00
CA THR A 58 16.11 34.03 0.66
C THR A 58 16.03 32.75 1.48
N ALA A 59 17.16 32.00 1.59
CA ALA A 59 17.25 30.78 2.34
C ALA A 59 17.22 31.04 3.86
N GLY A 60 16.47 30.20 4.60
CA GLY A 60 16.52 30.08 6.06
C GLY A 60 17.48 28.96 6.51
N LYS A 61 17.60 28.79 7.83
CA LYS A 61 18.48 27.75 8.42
C LYS A 61 18.15 26.32 8.00
N ASP A 62 16.89 26.05 7.69
CA ASP A 62 16.37 24.72 7.32
C ASP A 62 16.08 24.60 5.81
N SER A 63 16.52 25.58 5.00
CA SER A 63 16.32 25.53 3.55
C SER A 63 17.19 24.48 2.89
N ASP A 64 16.61 23.77 1.92
CA ASP A 64 17.32 22.82 1.07
C ASP A 64 18.36 23.52 0.21
N VAL A 65 19.44 22.82 -0.08
CA VAL A 65 20.50 23.26 -0.98
C VAL A 65 20.28 22.63 -2.34
N ASP A 66 19.71 23.40 -3.27
CA ASP A 66 19.50 22.94 -4.63
C ASP A 66 20.82 22.92 -5.41
N VAL A 67 21.14 21.75 -5.93
CA VAL A 67 22.30 21.53 -6.78
C VAL A 67 21.87 20.87 -8.07
N PHE A 68 22.45 21.27 -9.19
CA PHE A 68 22.37 20.49 -10.41
C PHE A 68 23.76 20.18 -10.97
N VAL A 69 23.88 18.95 -11.46
CA VAL A 69 25.08 18.40 -12.06
C VAL A 69 24.79 18.11 -13.52
N VAL A 70 25.54 18.75 -14.41
CA VAL A 70 25.45 18.49 -15.84
C VAL A 70 26.56 17.53 -16.25
N ILE A 71 26.17 16.42 -16.83
CA ILE A 71 27.07 15.34 -17.26
C ILE A 71 27.22 15.39 -18.80
N ASP A 72 28.44 15.42 -19.27
CA ASP A 72 28.75 15.32 -20.69
C ASP A 72 28.51 13.89 -21.19
N ASP A 73 27.47 13.73 -21.98
CA ASP A 73 27.05 12.45 -22.60
C ASP A 73 27.45 12.33 -24.09
N THR A 74 28.21 13.28 -24.62
CA THR A 74 28.52 13.35 -26.04
C THR A 74 29.36 12.17 -26.56
N ASP A 75 30.19 11.56 -25.70
CA ASP A 75 31.07 10.43 -26.03
C ASP A 75 30.55 9.04 -25.56
N VAL A 76 29.33 8.97 -24.99
CA VAL A 76 28.81 7.72 -24.42
C VAL A 76 28.19 6.85 -25.52
N LYS A 77 28.95 5.85 -25.98
CA LYS A 77 28.53 4.94 -27.09
C LYS A 77 28.03 3.55 -26.63
N ARG A 78 28.13 3.21 -25.35
CA ARG A 78 27.98 1.82 -24.86
C ARG A 78 26.70 1.52 -24.10
N MET A 79 25.90 2.53 -23.77
CA MET A 79 24.65 2.35 -23.03
C MET A 79 23.61 3.37 -23.45
N SER A 80 22.33 3.09 -23.17
CA SER A 80 21.24 4.03 -23.42
C SER A 80 21.34 5.25 -22.49
N ARG A 81 20.79 6.40 -22.92
CA ARG A 81 20.75 7.62 -22.08
C ARG A 81 20.03 7.39 -20.74
N ILE A 82 18.95 6.64 -20.76
CA ILE A 82 18.17 6.31 -19.56
C ILE A 82 19.04 5.51 -18.58
N GLU A 83 19.68 4.46 -19.05
CA GLU A 83 20.56 3.62 -18.22
C GLU A 83 21.75 4.43 -17.66
N LEU A 84 22.36 5.28 -18.49
CA LEU A 84 23.44 6.17 -18.04
C LEU A 84 22.97 7.08 -16.92
N LEU A 85 21.82 7.75 -17.09
CA LEU A 85 21.27 8.68 -16.12
C LEU A 85 20.92 7.99 -14.80
N ASP A 86 20.32 6.81 -14.84
CA ASP A 86 19.94 6.04 -13.66
C ASP A 86 21.16 5.58 -12.86
N ARG A 87 22.20 5.10 -13.54
CA ARG A 87 23.47 4.71 -12.91
C ARG A 87 24.17 5.91 -12.26
N LEU A 88 24.24 7.03 -12.96
CA LEU A 88 24.85 8.25 -12.45
C LEU A 88 24.08 8.80 -11.25
N ARG A 89 22.75 8.85 -11.34
CA ARG A 89 21.89 9.25 -10.23
C ARG A 89 22.13 8.42 -8.99
N GLY A 90 22.13 7.10 -9.12
CA GLY A 90 22.38 6.21 -7.98
C GLY A 90 23.66 6.56 -7.23
N ILE A 91 24.77 6.68 -7.96
CA ILE A 91 26.08 6.95 -7.35
C ILE A 91 26.17 8.39 -6.80
N ILE A 92 25.68 9.38 -7.54
CA ILE A 92 25.71 10.79 -7.11
C ILE A 92 24.84 10.99 -5.87
N TYR A 93 23.71 10.32 -5.77
CA TYR A 93 22.82 10.39 -4.60
C TYR A 93 23.41 9.68 -3.38
N ASP A 94 24.17 8.60 -3.55
CA ASP A 94 24.90 7.97 -2.44
C ASP A 94 25.91 8.91 -1.80
N TYR A 95 26.55 9.79 -2.58
CA TYR A 95 27.48 10.80 -2.06
C TYR A 95 26.80 11.91 -1.25
N ILE A 96 25.48 12.08 -1.30
CA ILE A 96 24.78 13.05 -0.46
C ILE A 96 24.96 12.70 1.02
N ARG A 97 24.81 11.43 1.39
CA ARG A 97 25.01 10.96 2.77
C ARG A 97 26.44 11.21 3.25
N GLU A 98 27.42 10.89 2.41
CA GLU A 98 28.83 11.09 2.73
C GLU A 98 29.17 12.59 2.91
N ALA A 99 28.70 13.42 1.99
CA ALA A 99 28.86 14.85 2.05
C ALA A 99 28.21 15.48 3.30
N THR A 100 27.02 15.02 3.67
CA THR A 100 26.30 15.46 4.88
C THR A 100 27.10 15.12 6.15
N ALA A 101 27.64 13.90 6.22
CA ALA A 101 28.45 13.46 7.35
C ALA A 101 29.74 14.28 7.47
N LEU A 102 30.42 14.55 6.34
CA LEU A 102 31.65 15.34 6.30
C LEU A 102 31.42 16.82 6.62
N ALA A 103 30.33 17.38 6.15
CA ALA A 103 30.01 18.80 6.37
C ALA A 103 29.54 19.08 7.80
N GLY A 104 28.97 18.13 8.49
CA GLY A 104 28.40 18.28 9.84
C GLY A 104 27.27 19.30 9.93
N VAL A 105 26.50 19.49 8.84
CA VAL A 105 25.39 20.45 8.74
C VAL A 105 24.05 19.73 8.61
N LYS A 106 22.96 20.40 8.98
CA LYS A 106 21.61 19.85 8.94
C LYS A 106 20.89 20.06 7.60
N ASN A 107 21.45 20.90 6.73
CA ASN A 107 20.84 21.22 5.44
C ASN A 107 20.70 19.98 4.57
N ILE A 108 19.54 19.84 3.92
CA ILE A 108 19.26 18.76 2.97
C ILE A 108 19.80 19.19 1.60
N LEU A 109 20.62 18.32 1.01
CA LEU A 109 21.13 18.54 -0.35
C LEU A 109 20.16 17.92 -1.36
N ASN A 110 19.51 18.76 -2.17
CA ASN A 110 18.64 18.36 -3.25
C ASN A 110 19.42 18.39 -4.58
N VAL A 111 19.84 17.21 -5.05
CA VAL A 111 20.69 17.10 -6.24
C VAL A 111 19.87 16.66 -7.44
N GLN A 112 19.98 17.39 -8.54
CA GLN A 112 19.40 17.04 -9.83
C GLN A 112 20.51 16.76 -10.84
N VAL A 113 20.42 15.65 -11.55
CA VAL A 113 21.41 15.22 -12.55
C VAL A 113 20.80 15.33 -13.94
N TYR A 114 21.46 16.07 -14.80
CA TYR A 114 21.07 16.28 -16.21
C TYR A 114 22.18 15.79 -17.13
N LEU A 115 21.79 15.19 -18.25
CA LEU A 115 22.71 14.99 -19.36
C LEU A 115 22.87 16.32 -20.14
N LEU A 116 24.05 16.56 -20.66
CA LEU A 116 24.36 17.80 -21.36
C LEU A 116 23.44 18.02 -22.57
N THR A 117 23.16 16.95 -23.30
CA THR A 117 22.27 17.01 -24.48
C THR A 117 20.82 17.34 -24.10
N ASP A 118 20.31 16.78 -23.00
CA ASP A 118 18.95 17.06 -22.49
C ASP A 118 18.87 18.45 -21.88
N PHE A 119 19.92 18.85 -21.16
CA PHE A 119 20.02 20.20 -20.60
C PHE A 119 20.05 21.25 -21.72
N TRP A 120 20.83 21.02 -22.78
CA TRP A 120 20.90 21.91 -23.95
C TRP A 120 19.52 22.02 -24.64
N GLN A 121 18.81 20.91 -24.81
CA GLN A 121 17.47 20.96 -25.40
C GLN A 121 16.51 21.77 -24.52
N SER A 122 16.54 21.56 -23.21
CA SER A 122 15.70 22.31 -22.26
C SER A 122 16.03 23.81 -22.24
N VAL A 123 17.29 24.19 -22.45
CA VAL A 123 17.71 25.59 -22.60
C VAL A 123 17.19 26.18 -23.91
N LYS A 124 17.27 25.43 -25.02
CA LYS A 124 16.76 25.83 -26.34
C LYS A 124 15.24 26.00 -26.31
N ASP A 125 14.53 25.11 -25.64
CA ASP A 125 13.08 25.16 -25.50
C ASP A 125 12.64 26.16 -24.41
N ALA A 126 13.59 26.85 -23.78
CA ALA A 126 13.38 27.85 -22.75
C ALA A 126 12.54 27.37 -21.56
N HIS A 127 12.82 26.14 -21.10
CA HIS A 127 12.12 25.56 -19.96
C HIS A 127 12.28 26.47 -18.72
N PRO A 128 11.20 26.92 -18.03
CA PRO A 128 11.26 27.92 -16.97
C PRO A 128 12.22 27.56 -15.83
N VAL A 129 12.29 26.28 -15.43
CA VAL A 129 13.22 25.83 -14.40
C VAL A 129 14.68 26.02 -14.84
N MET A 130 15.00 25.68 -16.11
CA MET A 130 16.35 25.86 -16.67
C MET A 130 16.72 27.32 -16.79
N PHE A 131 15.78 28.19 -17.17
CA PHE A 131 15.96 29.62 -17.17
C PHE A 131 16.38 30.15 -15.80
N THR A 132 15.65 29.72 -14.75
CA THR A 132 15.92 30.10 -13.36
C THR A 132 17.30 29.58 -12.92
N PHE A 133 17.62 28.33 -13.24
CA PHE A 133 18.93 27.76 -12.94
C PHE A 133 20.07 28.50 -13.59
N ILE A 134 19.94 28.86 -14.86
CA ILE A 134 20.98 29.61 -15.59
C ILE A 134 21.08 31.02 -15.07
N ARG A 135 19.95 31.71 -14.83
CA ARG A 135 19.94 33.10 -14.36
C ARG A 135 20.58 33.24 -12.99
N ASP A 136 20.13 32.42 -12.04
CA ASP A 136 20.47 32.57 -10.63
C ASP A 136 21.64 31.67 -10.21
N GLY A 137 21.84 30.51 -10.84
CA GLY A 137 22.81 29.51 -10.44
C GLY A 137 24.24 30.04 -10.35
N ILE A 138 24.99 29.56 -9.32
CA ILE A 138 26.40 29.83 -9.13
C ILE A 138 27.19 28.54 -9.38
N PRO A 139 28.05 28.49 -10.41
CA PRO A 139 28.84 27.30 -10.67
C PRO A 139 29.93 27.16 -9.60
N LEU A 140 30.01 25.99 -8.97
CA LEU A 140 31.12 25.58 -8.13
C LEU A 140 32.19 24.83 -8.94
N TYR A 141 31.84 24.35 -10.11
CA TYR A 141 32.71 23.75 -11.11
C TYR A 141 32.09 23.92 -12.49
N ASP A 142 32.89 24.36 -13.49
CA ASP A 142 32.42 24.52 -14.87
C ASP A 142 33.58 24.34 -15.86
N ARG A 143 33.37 23.45 -16.83
CA ARG A 143 34.33 23.21 -17.93
C ARG A 143 34.07 24.09 -19.14
N GLY A 144 33.50 25.27 -18.95
CA GLY A 144 33.16 26.21 -20.01
C GLY A 144 31.79 25.97 -20.66
N THR A 145 30.86 25.33 -19.95
CA THR A 145 29.51 25.05 -20.44
C THR A 145 28.48 26.01 -19.84
N PHE A 146 28.41 26.09 -18.53
CA PHE A 146 27.38 26.86 -17.83
C PHE A 146 27.56 28.39 -17.94
N ILE A 147 28.76 28.88 -17.76
CA ILE A 147 29.06 30.32 -17.82
C ILE A 147 28.68 30.93 -19.17
N PRO A 148 29.03 30.34 -20.33
CA PRO A 148 28.56 30.83 -21.62
C PRO A 148 27.04 30.92 -21.73
N TRP A 149 26.28 29.95 -21.26
CA TRP A 149 24.82 30.02 -21.25
C TRP A 149 24.29 31.16 -20.40
N LYS A 150 24.86 31.35 -19.22
CA LYS A 150 24.50 32.44 -18.33
C LYS A 150 24.76 33.82 -18.99
N LEU A 151 25.85 33.97 -19.73
CA LEU A 151 26.15 35.17 -20.52
C LEU A 151 25.17 35.37 -21.68
N LEU A 152 24.86 34.29 -22.43
CA LEU A 152 23.88 34.36 -23.54
C LEU A 152 22.49 34.72 -23.03
N LEU A 153 22.07 34.22 -21.89
CA LEU A 153 20.82 34.59 -21.24
C LEU A 153 20.81 36.07 -20.85
N LYS A 154 21.90 36.51 -20.19
CA LYS A 154 22.06 37.92 -19.77
C LYS A 154 22.09 38.89 -20.96
N MET A 155 22.63 38.49 -22.10
CA MET A 155 22.63 39.23 -23.35
C MET A 155 21.29 39.18 -24.08
N GLY A 156 20.27 38.46 -23.57
CA GLY A 156 18.98 38.28 -24.21
C GLY A 156 19.01 37.41 -25.47
N ARG A 157 20.08 36.60 -25.64
CA ARG A 157 20.21 35.68 -26.80
C ARG A 157 19.45 34.37 -26.59
N ILE A 158 19.20 33.99 -25.33
CA ILE A 158 18.33 32.90 -24.98
C ILE A 158 16.98 33.51 -24.56
N LYS A 159 15.92 33.19 -25.31
CA LYS A 159 14.57 33.67 -25.05
C LYS A 159 13.60 32.52 -25.16
N PRO A 160 12.47 32.54 -24.39
CA PRO A 160 11.39 31.61 -24.61
C PRO A 160 10.91 31.64 -26.06
N SER A 161 10.74 30.45 -26.66
CA SER A 161 10.11 30.37 -27.98
C SER A 161 8.60 30.53 -27.84
N SER A 162 7.93 30.97 -28.94
CA SER A 162 6.46 31.04 -28.99
C SER A 162 5.84 29.67 -28.69
N GLU A 163 6.42 28.60 -29.24
CA GLU A 163 5.97 27.22 -29.03
C GLU A 163 6.07 26.80 -27.56
N ALA A 164 7.14 27.19 -26.85
CA ALA A 164 7.27 26.92 -25.42
C ALA A 164 6.21 27.66 -24.61
N ILE A 165 5.94 28.94 -24.95
CA ILE A 165 4.89 29.73 -24.31
C ILE A 165 3.52 29.09 -24.54
N ASP A 166 3.20 28.71 -25.77
CA ASP A 166 1.92 28.09 -26.14
C ASP A 166 1.75 26.73 -25.43
N LEU A 167 2.83 25.94 -25.29
CA LEU A 167 2.81 24.67 -24.56
C LEU A 167 2.42 24.87 -23.09
N TYR A 168 3.01 25.86 -22.43
CA TYR A 168 2.69 26.16 -21.02
C TYR A 168 1.27 26.74 -20.87
N MET A 169 0.82 27.61 -21.78
CA MET A 169 -0.56 28.08 -21.78
C MET A 169 -1.55 26.93 -21.95
N LYS A 170 -1.29 26.02 -22.88
CA LYS A 170 -2.11 24.82 -23.10
C LYS A 170 -2.18 23.90 -21.90
N GLN A 171 -1.10 23.76 -21.11
CA GLN A 171 -1.15 23.00 -19.85
C GLN A 171 -2.15 23.61 -18.85
N GLY A 172 -2.21 24.94 -18.76
CA GLY A 172 -3.21 25.64 -17.96
C GLY A 172 -4.64 25.37 -18.44
N GLU A 173 -4.87 25.42 -19.75
CA GLU A 173 -6.18 25.13 -20.35
C GLU A 173 -6.67 23.70 -20.11
N GLN A 174 -5.75 22.73 -20.09
CA GLN A 174 -6.05 21.31 -19.83
C GLN A 174 -6.29 20.99 -18.36
N THR A 175 -6.03 21.92 -17.45
CA THR A 175 -6.11 21.67 -15.99
C THR A 175 -7.49 21.18 -15.56
N GLU A 176 -8.56 21.81 -16.09
CA GLU A 176 -9.94 21.40 -15.73
C GLU A 176 -10.22 19.94 -16.13
N GLU A 177 -9.82 19.56 -17.34
CA GLU A 177 -10.03 18.20 -17.84
C GLU A 177 -9.26 17.17 -16.99
N ILE A 178 -8.00 17.48 -16.67
CA ILE A 178 -7.15 16.62 -15.84
C ILE A 178 -7.76 16.45 -14.44
N VAL A 179 -8.21 17.54 -13.82
CA VAL A 179 -8.84 17.50 -12.48
C VAL A 179 -10.13 16.69 -12.52
N ASN A 180 -11.01 16.94 -13.50
CA ASN A 180 -12.27 16.22 -13.66
C ASN A 180 -12.03 14.70 -13.83
N ARG A 181 -11.03 14.30 -14.61
CA ARG A 181 -10.66 12.90 -14.79
C ARG A 181 -10.19 12.29 -13.47
N ARG A 182 -9.33 12.97 -12.71
CA ARG A 182 -8.85 12.47 -11.40
C ARG A 182 -9.98 12.35 -10.38
N LEU A 183 -10.94 13.25 -10.37
CA LEU A 183 -12.11 13.15 -9.49
C LEU A 183 -12.98 11.96 -9.88
N LEU A 184 -13.14 11.71 -11.18
CA LEU A 184 -13.86 10.54 -11.68
C LEU A 184 -13.15 9.23 -11.28
N ASP A 185 -11.83 9.16 -11.46
CA ASP A 185 -11.02 8.02 -11.04
C ASP A 185 -11.15 7.77 -9.53
N ALA A 186 -11.10 8.83 -8.70
CA ALA A 186 -11.31 8.72 -7.26
C ALA A 186 -12.70 8.17 -6.89
N ALA A 187 -13.76 8.59 -7.60
CA ALA A 187 -15.10 8.06 -7.38
C ALA A 187 -15.20 6.56 -7.73
N ILE A 188 -14.47 6.11 -8.75
CA ILE A 188 -14.40 4.70 -9.14
C ILE A 188 -13.59 3.89 -8.11
N ASP A 189 -12.50 4.42 -7.58
CA ASP A 189 -11.73 3.78 -6.50
C ASP A 189 -12.59 3.61 -5.24
N ILE A 190 -13.42 4.60 -4.89
CA ILE A 190 -14.36 4.49 -3.78
C ILE A 190 -15.41 3.38 -4.03
N TYR A 191 -15.92 3.27 -5.24
CA TYR A 191 -16.81 2.17 -5.62
C TYR A 191 -16.16 0.81 -5.36
N TYR A 192 -14.92 0.59 -5.81
CA TYR A 192 -14.19 -0.66 -5.53
C TYR A 192 -13.95 -0.85 -4.02
N GLY A 193 -13.72 0.24 -3.29
CA GLY A 193 -13.58 0.22 -1.83
C GLY A 193 -14.86 -0.19 -1.07
N ILE A 194 -16.03 -0.16 -1.72
CA ILE A 194 -17.31 -0.64 -1.19
C ILE A 194 -17.60 -2.07 -1.69
N VAL A 195 -17.52 -2.29 -2.99
CA VAL A 195 -17.97 -3.53 -3.63
C VAL A 195 -17.06 -4.71 -3.34
N THR A 196 -15.74 -4.53 -3.41
CA THR A 196 -14.79 -5.63 -3.18
C THR A 196 -14.86 -6.20 -1.76
N PRO A 197 -14.88 -5.38 -0.69
CA PRO A 197 -15.09 -5.91 0.66
C PRO A 197 -16.47 -6.54 0.85
N THR A 198 -17.49 -6.06 0.15
CA THR A 198 -18.84 -6.67 0.18
C THR A 198 -18.82 -8.07 -0.42
N GLN A 199 -18.14 -8.26 -1.55
CA GLN A 199 -17.93 -9.59 -2.15
C GLN A 199 -17.23 -10.53 -1.17
N ALA A 200 -16.22 -10.03 -0.44
CA ALA A 200 -15.53 -10.81 0.59
C ALA A 200 -16.48 -11.25 1.72
N MET A 201 -17.43 -10.41 2.13
CA MET A 201 -18.46 -10.82 3.12
C MET A 201 -19.42 -11.88 2.59
N MET A 202 -19.77 -11.82 1.31
CA MET A 202 -20.58 -12.87 0.67
C MET A 202 -19.81 -14.21 0.63
N MET A 203 -18.54 -14.18 0.29
CA MET A 203 -17.66 -15.36 0.32
C MET A 203 -17.53 -15.94 1.74
N LEU A 204 -17.34 -15.07 2.73
CA LEU A 204 -17.28 -15.50 4.14
C LEU A 204 -18.58 -16.18 4.58
N ALA A 205 -19.73 -15.73 4.06
CA ALA A 205 -21.01 -16.37 4.33
C ALA A 205 -21.23 -17.68 3.52
N GLY A 206 -20.23 -18.16 2.82
CA GLY A 206 -20.25 -19.41 2.07
C GLY A 206 -20.87 -19.34 0.68
N MET A 207 -20.98 -18.14 0.12
CA MET A 207 -21.54 -17.93 -1.23
C MET A 207 -20.44 -17.55 -2.23
N ALA A 208 -20.68 -17.87 -3.51
CA ALA A 208 -19.82 -17.36 -4.57
C ALA A 208 -19.89 -15.82 -4.63
N PRO A 209 -18.76 -15.11 -4.90
CA PRO A 209 -18.78 -13.66 -5.01
C PRO A 209 -19.71 -13.22 -6.16
N PRO A 210 -20.76 -12.44 -5.87
CA PRO A 210 -21.68 -12.01 -6.91
C PRO A 210 -21.00 -10.99 -7.84
N VAL A 211 -21.40 -11.00 -9.11
CA VAL A 211 -20.94 -9.97 -10.04
C VAL A 211 -21.50 -8.59 -9.65
N PRO A 212 -20.79 -7.49 -9.96
CA PRO A 212 -21.19 -6.14 -9.55
C PRO A 212 -22.65 -5.77 -9.87
N LYS A 213 -23.18 -6.24 -11.00
CA LYS A 213 -24.54 -5.92 -11.44
C LYS A 213 -25.65 -6.44 -10.51
N VAL A 214 -25.39 -7.54 -9.82
CA VAL A 214 -26.40 -8.20 -8.96
C VAL A 214 -26.04 -8.15 -7.47
N ILE A 215 -24.85 -7.63 -7.11
CA ILE A 215 -24.37 -7.66 -5.73
C ILE A 215 -25.34 -7.03 -4.74
N ALA A 216 -25.92 -5.88 -5.09
CA ALA A 216 -26.89 -5.20 -4.21
C ALA A 216 -28.13 -6.03 -3.94
N SER A 217 -28.68 -6.73 -4.97
CA SER A 217 -29.84 -7.60 -4.81
C SER A 217 -29.53 -8.87 -4.02
N GLU A 218 -28.35 -9.46 -4.19
CA GLU A 218 -27.93 -10.63 -3.42
C GLU A 218 -27.63 -10.27 -1.95
N VAL A 219 -26.96 -9.15 -1.70
CA VAL A 219 -26.73 -8.63 -0.35
C VAL A 219 -28.06 -8.31 0.35
N ARG A 220 -29.04 -7.72 -0.37
CA ARG A 220 -30.37 -7.48 0.16
C ARG A 220 -31.01 -8.77 0.66
N LYS A 221 -31.07 -9.80 -0.18
CA LYS A 221 -31.68 -11.10 0.16
C LYS A 221 -31.02 -11.74 1.37
N VAL A 222 -29.68 -11.72 1.41
CA VAL A 222 -28.91 -12.45 2.42
C VAL A 222 -28.78 -11.67 3.72
N PHE A 223 -28.18 -10.49 3.68
CA PHE A 223 -27.81 -9.78 4.91
C PHE A 223 -28.91 -8.84 5.42
N PHE A 224 -29.81 -8.39 4.57
CA PHE A 224 -30.90 -7.52 4.97
C PHE A 224 -32.19 -8.32 5.30
N GLU A 225 -32.71 -9.12 4.38
CA GLU A 225 -33.98 -9.82 4.53
C GLU A 225 -33.85 -11.07 5.42
N LYS A 226 -32.94 -11.98 5.08
CA LYS A 226 -32.78 -13.27 5.75
C LYS A 226 -32.07 -13.16 7.09
N GLU A 227 -30.90 -12.58 7.12
CA GLU A 227 -30.04 -12.56 8.29
C GLU A 227 -30.28 -11.35 9.20
N LYS A 228 -30.90 -10.28 8.70
CA LYS A 228 -31.16 -9.01 9.39
C LYS A 228 -29.92 -8.40 10.06
N MET A 229 -28.76 -8.57 9.39
CA MET A 229 -27.45 -8.12 9.90
C MET A 229 -27.03 -6.75 9.36
N MET A 230 -27.69 -6.25 8.32
CA MET A 230 -27.41 -4.98 7.66
C MET A 230 -28.61 -4.06 7.73
N SER A 231 -28.39 -2.73 7.88
CA SER A 231 -29.46 -1.74 7.85
C SER A 231 -29.77 -1.28 6.43
N GLU A 232 -30.98 -0.74 6.22
CA GLU A 232 -31.40 -0.20 4.92
C GLU A 232 -30.50 0.97 4.45
N LYS A 233 -29.99 1.79 5.40
CA LYS A 233 -29.05 2.86 5.11
C LYS A 233 -27.83 2.33 4.35
N HIS A 234 -27.21 1.29 4.86
CA HIS A 234 -25.99 0.72 4.25
C HIS A 234 -26.27 0.03 2.94
N LEU A 235 -27.47 -0.58 2.79
CA LEU A 235 -27.88 -1.15 1.50
C LEU A 235 -28.01 -0.05 0.43
N LYS A 236 -28.57 1.12 0.78
CA LYS A 236 -28.67 2.27 -0.13
C LYS A 236 -27.29 2.80 -0.55
N ILE A 237 -26.29 2.79 0.34
CA ILE A 237 -24.91 3.16 0.01
C ILE A 237 -24.35 2.20 -1.05
N LEU A 238 -24.53 0.90 -0.89
CA LEU A 238 -24.10 -0.09 -1.88
C LEU A 238 -24.82 0.11 -3.23
N GLU A 239 -26.14 0.31 -3.21
CA GLU A 239 -26.93 0.54 -4.41
C GLU A 239 -26.49 1.82 -5.15
N LYS A 240 -26.19 2.90 -4.39
CA LYS A 240 -25.66 4.16 -4.94
C LYS A 240 -24.30 3.95 -5.60
N ALA A 241 -23.39 3.22 -4.95
CA ALA A 241 -22.07 2.92 -5.50
C ALA A 241 -22.16 2.07 -6.79
N VAL A 242 -22.98 1.04 -6.80
CA VAL A 242 -23.20 0.20 -7.99
C VAL A 242 -23.83 1.01 -9.14
N ASN A 243 -24.77 1.90 -8.84
CA ASN A 243 -25.39 2.74 -9.85
C ASN A 243 -24.43 3.78 -10.44
N LEU A 244 -23.56 4.39 -9.61
CA LEU A 244 -22.51 5.29 -10.04
C LEU A 244 -21.57 4.60 -11.03
N PHE A 245 -21.09 3.41 -10.70
CA PHE A 245 -20.22 2.65 -11.59
C PHE A 245 -20.92 2.26 -12.90
N LYS A 246 -22.20 1.91 -12.84
CA LYS A 246 -23.00 1.61 -14.03
C LYS A 246 -23.13 2.83 -14.95
N GLN A 247 -23.34 4.02 -14.39
CA GLN A 247 -23.37 5.26 -15.18
C GLN A 247 -22.00 5.57 -15.80
N TYR A 248 -20.91 5.27 -15.10
CA TYR A 248 -19.55 5.40 -15.63
C TYR A 248 -19.31 4.41 -16.79
N GLU A 249 -19.63 3.13 -16.61
CA GLU A 249 -19.46 2.06 -17.60
C GLU A 249 -20.22 2.37 -18.92
N TYR A 250 -21.41 2.98 -18.80
CA TYR A 250 -22.21 3.39 -19.97
C TYR A 250 -21.83 4.79 -20.52
N GLY A 251 -20.75 5.41 -20.05
CA GLY A 251 -20.30 6.72 -20.50
C GLY A 251 -21.25 7.88 -20.17
N LYS A 252 -22.21 7.66 -19.27
CA LYS A 252 -23.17 8.68 -18.82
C LYS A 252 -22.60 9.60 -17.74
N LEU A 253 -21.72 9.08 -16.89
CA LEU A 253 -21.02 9.84 -15.86
C LEU A 253 -19.74 10.43 -16.46
N LYS A 254 -19.76 11.72 -16.79
CA LYS A 254 -18.62 12.41 -17.41
C LYS A 254 -17.84 13.30 -16.43
N LYS A 255 -18.48 13.76 -15.38
CA LYS A 255 -17.89 14.66 -14.37
C LYS A 255 -18.44 14.30 -13.00
N VAL A 256 -17.59 14.42 -11.99
CA VAL A 256 -17.96 14.31 -10.57
C VAL A 256 -17.31 15.48 -9.86
N SER A 257 -18.05 16.17 -9.00
CA SER A 257 -17.49 17.29 -8.23
C SER A 257 -16.67 16.80 -7.03
N GLY A 258 -15.74 17.63 -6.55
CA GLY A 258 -14.98 17.33 -5.34
C GLY A 258 -15.87 17.09 -4.12
N LYS A 259 -16.99 17.81 -4.00
CA LYS A 259 -17.96 17.63 -2.92
C LYS A 259 -18.66 16.26 -2.99
N GLU A 260 -19.04 15.83 -4.18
CA GLU A 260 -19.62 14.48 -4.38
C GLU A 260 -18.63 13.37 -4.02
N VAL A 261 -17.34 13.54 -4.37
CA VAL A 261 -16.28 12.59 -3.98
C VAL A 261 -16.11 12.55 -2.46
N GLU A 262 -16.14 13.70 -1.77
CA GLU A 262 -16.05 13.78 -0.31
C GLU A 262 -17.24 13.10 0.37
N GLU A 263 -18.46 13.33 -0.10
CA GLU A 263 -19.67 12.67 0.38
C GLU A 263 -19.60 11.15 0.20
N LEU A 264 -19.21 10.68 -1.00
CA LEU A 264 -19.03 9.26 -1.29
C LEU A 264 -17.96 8.62 -0.38
N MET A 265 -16.86 9.32 -0.12
CA MET A 265 -15.82 8.85 0.79
C MET A 265 -16.33 8.70 2.21
N GLY A 266 -17.11 9.65 2.71
CA GLY A 266 -17.75 9.57 4.02
C GLY A 266 -18.72 8.38 4.12
N GLU A 267 -19.56 8.18 3.10
CA GLU A 267 -20.46 7.02 2.98
C GLU A 267 -19.69 5.69 2.96
N ALA A 268 -18.59 5.62 2.20
CA ALA A 268 -17.74 4.42 2.12
C ALA A 268 -17.06 4.10 3.46
N GLN A 269 -16.61 5.11 4.20
CA GLN A 269 -16.04 4.91 5.54
C GLN A 269 -17.07 4.35 6.53
N ASP A 270 -18.29 4.88 6.52
CA ASP A 270 -19.40 4.38 7.36
C ASP A 270 -19.75 2.94 6.97
N TYR A 271 -19.86 2.68 5.67
CA TYR A 271 -20.12 1.35 5.13
C TYR A 271 -19.05 0.33 5.53
N ASN A 272 -17.77 0.67 5.40
CA ASN A 272 -16.67 -0.21 5.77
C ASN A 272 -16.57 -0.47 7.29
N LYS A 273 -17.00 0.47 8.13
CA LYS A 273 -17.16 0.22 9.58
C LYS A 273 -18.24 -0.82 9.83
N MET A 274 -19.39 -0.69 9.16
CA MET A 274 -20.46 -1.68 9.24
C MET A 274 -20.00 -3.06 8.75
N LEU A 275 -19.23 -3.15 7.65
CA LEU A 275 -18.70 -4.44 7.16
C LEU A 275 -17.79 -5.13 8.18
N LYS A 276 -16.99 -4.38 8.95
CA LYS A 276 -16.18 -4.94 10.04
C LYS A 276 -17.04 -5.59 11.13
N GLU A 277 -18.16 -4.96 11.48
CA GLU A 277 -19.11 -5.53 12.44
C GLU A 277 -19.90 -6.71 11.84
N LEU A 278 -20.27 -6.61 10.58
CA LEU A 278 -20.91 -7.71 9.85
C LEU A 278 -19.99 -8.95 9.80
N ARG A 279 -18.71 -8.76 9.53
CA ARG A 279 -17.72 -9.83 9.55
C ARG A 279 -17.72 -10.59 10.89
N LYS A 280 -17.66 -9.90 12.01
CA LYS A 280 -17.70 -10.50 13.34
C LYS A 280 -18.98 -11.32 13.56
N LYS A 281 -20.12 -10.80 13.11
CA LYS A 281 -21.40 -11.51 13.22
C LYS A 281 -21.43 -12.79 12.38
N ILE A 282 -20.92 -12.74 11.15
CA ILE A 282 -20.85 -13.89 10.27
C ILE A 282 -19.91 -14.96 10.84
N GLU A 283 -18.69 -14.57 11.27
CA GLU A 283 -17.71 -15.46 11.89
C GLU A 283 -18.30 -16.15 13.12
N LYS A 284 -18.96 -15.39 14.02
CA LYS A 284 -19.65 -15.96 15.19
C LYS A 284 -20.67 -17.00 14.80
N LYS A 285 -21.53 -16.67 13.82
CA LYS A 285 -22.58 -17.60 13.34
C LYS A 285 -22.00 -18.86 12.70
N MET A 286 -20.88 -18.72 11.98
CA MET A 286 -20.16 -19.87 11.40
C MET A 286 -19.59 -20.79 12.48
N HIS A 287 -18.98 -20.23 13.54
CA HIS A 287 -18.47 -21.00 14.66
C HIS A 287 -19.60 -21.73 15.39
N GLU A 288 -20.71 -21.04 15.68
CA GLU A 288 -21.88 -21.64 16.30
C GLU A 288 -22.45 -22.80 15.47
N LYS A 289 -22.57 -22.64 14.15
CA LYS A 289 -23.02 -23.68 13.22
C LYS A 289 -22.05 -24.87 13.21
N SER A 290 -20.73 -24.61 13.10
CA SER A 290 -19.71 -25.66 13.10
C SER A 290 -19.73 -26.48 14.38
N VAL A 291 -19.84 -25.84 15.56
CA VAL A 291 -19.96 -26.56 16.85
C VAL A 291 -21.21 -27.41 16.91
N ASN A 292 -22.35 -26.92 16.41
CA ASN A 292 -23.59 -27.67 16.36
C ASN A 292 -23.51 -28.92 15.46
N GLU A 293 -22.88 -28.79 14.28
CA GLU A 293 -22.66 -29.88 13.35
C GLU A 293 -21.73 -30.93 13.97
N LEU A 294 -20.58 -30.54 14.52
CA LEU A 294 -19.64 -31.43 15.19
C LEU A 294 -20.28 -32.18 16.36
N TYR A 295 -21.05 -31.49 17.19
CA TYR A 295 -21.82 -32.14 18.25
C TYR A 295 -22.75 -33.20 17.69
N SER A 296 -23.52 -32.86 16.67
CA SER A 296 -24.45 -33.79 16.01
C SER A 296 -23.72 -35.01 15.45
N ASP A 297 -22.60 -34.81 14.75
CA ASP A 297 -21.86 -35.91 14.12
C ASP A 297 -21.22 -36.84 15.17
N VAL A 298 -20.60 -36.30 16.22
CA VAL A 298 -20.04 -37.11 17.31
C VAL A 298 -21.13 -37.91 18.02
N PHE A 299 -22.27 -37.28 18.33
CA PHE A 299 -23.37 -38.00 18.98
C PHE A 299 -24.08 -39.02 18.07
N LYS A 300 -24.13 -38.77 16.75
CA LYS A 300 -24.58 -39.74 15.79
C LYS A 300 -23.71 -40.99 15.76
N LEU A 301 -22.37 -40.83 15.79
CA LEU A 301 -21.43 -41.93 15.87
C LEU A 301 -21.62 -42.72 17.18
N LEU A 302 -21.76 -42.03 18.35
CA LEU A 302 -22.02 -42.67 19.62
C LEU A 302 -23.32 -43.46 19.63
N LYS A 303 -24.38 -42.95 19.03
CA LYS A 303 -25.68 -43.65 18.87
C LYS A 303 -25.58 -44.87 17.96
N THR A 304 -24.80 -44.79 16.90
CA THR A 304 -24.52 -45.96 16.04
C THR A 304 -23.79 -47.07 16.83
N LEU A 305 -22.88 -46.72 17.72
CA LEU A 305 -22.09 -47.70 18.53
C LEU A 305 -22.87 -48.26 19.71
N PHE A 306 -23.75 -47.49 20.36
CA PHE A 306 -24.41 -47.88 21.63
C PHE A 306 -25.91 -47.91 21.60
N GLY A 307 -26.52 -47.63 20.42
CA GLY A 307 -27.98 -47.52 20.24
C GLY A 307 -28.52 -46.14 20.59
N GLU A 308 -29.79 -45.91 20.26
CA GLU A 308 -30.51 -44.66 20.54
C GLU A 308 -30.74 -44.50 22.05
N LYS A 309 -29.93 -43.69 22.71
CA LYS A 309 -29.94 -43.43 24.16
C LYS A 309 -29.82 -41.96 24.48
N PRO A 310 -30.30 -41.56 25.68
CA PRO A 310 -30.06 -40.21 26.18
C PRO A 310 -28.58 -39.86 26.28
N GLN A 311 -28.24 -38.59 26.19
CA GLN A 311 -26.86 -38.08 26.21
C GLN A 311 -26.03 -38.59 27.42
N HIS A 312 -26.63 -38.61 28.62
CA HIS A 312 -25.95 -39.01 29.83
C HIS A 312 -25.60 -40.52 29.82
N GLU A 313 -26.47 -41.34 29.24
CA GLU A 313 -26.22 -42.79 29.09
C GLU A 313 -25.15 -43.06 28.03
N LEU A 314 -25.17 -42.35 26.92
CA LEU A 314 -24.13 -42.45 25.89
C LEU A 314 -22.75 -42.07 26.44
N LEU A 315 -22.67 -41.05 27.29
CA LEU A 315 -21.43 -40.66 27.97
C LEU A 315 -20.93 -41.76 28.94
N SER A 316 -21.84 -42.33 29.73
CA SER A 316 -21.52 -43.46 30.64
C SER A 316 -21.08 -44.72 29.87
N ASP A 317 -21.79 -45.05 28.78
CA ASP A 317 -21.39 -46.16 27.90
C ASP A 317 -20.05 -45.94 27.21
N PHE A 318 -19.75 -44.73 26.76
CA PHE A 318 -18.46 -44.35 26.18
C PHE A 318 -17.33 -44.57 27.20
N GLU A 319 -17.50 -44.09 28.44
CA GLU A 319 -16.54 -44.24 29.50
C GLU A 319 -16.35 -45.74 29.86
N LYS A 320 -17.44 -46.48 30.16
CA LYS A 320 -17.36 -47.87 30.65
C LYS A 320 -16.92 -48.86 29.57
N LYS A 321 -17.40 -48.68 28.32
CA LYS A 321 -17.21 -49.70 27.27
C LYS A 321 -15.98 -49.44 26.39
N LEU A 322 -15.51 -48.18 26.29
CA LEU A 322 -14.36 -47.83 25.46
C LEU A 322 -13.15 -47.38 26.28
N ILE A 323 -13.31 -46.39 27.16
CA ILE A 323 -12.20 -45.84 27.93
C ILE A 323 -11.67 -46.82 28.97
N ASN A 324 -12.54 -47.30 29.86
CA ASN A 324 -12.15 -48.22 30.95
C ASN A 324 -11.67 -49.60 30.45
N LYS A 325 -12.01 -49.95 29.21
CA LYS A 325 -11.51 -51.16 28.55
C LYS A 325 -10.25 -50.91 27.70
N GLY A 326 -9.68 -49.71 27.72
CA GLY A 326 -8.46 -49.35 26.98
C GLY A 326 -8.61 -49.38 25.46
N LYS A 327 -9.83 -49.34 24.94
CA LYS A 327 -10.10 -49.38 23.48
C LYS A 327 -9.88 -48.03 22.79
N ILE A 328 -10.06 -46.95 23.55
CA ILE A 328 -9.86 -45.55 23.10
C ILE A 328 -9.12 -44.82 24.24
N GLN A 329 -8.31 -43.80 23.87
CA GLN A 329 -7.51 -43.03 24.83
C GLN A 329 -8.39 -42.24 25.80
N SER A 330 -8.00 -42.18 27.07
CA SER A 330 -8.75 -41.52 28.16
C SER A 330 -8.95 -40.02 27.92
N ARG A 331 -8.04 -39.36 27.22
CA ARG A 331 -8.18 -37.93 26.86
C ARG A 331 -9.48 -37.60 26.12
N PHE A 332 -10.00 -38.53 25.34
CA PHE A 332 -11.22 -38.32 24.55
C PHE A 332 -12.51 -38.20 25.40
N LEU A 333 -12.51 -38.71 26.65
CA LEU A 333 -13.61 -38.47 27.58
C LEU A 333 -13.71 -36.97 27.96
N ASN A 334 -12.56 -36.32 28.16
CA ASN A 334 -12.53 -34.89 28.46
C ASN A 334 -12.95 -34.07 27.25
N ILE A 335 -12.51 -34.44 26.03
CA ILE A 335 -12.92 -33.81 24.79
C ILE A 335 -14.44 -33.91 24.60
N LEU A 336 -15.03 -35.10 24.85
CA LEU A 336 -16.49 -35.29 24.74
C LEU A 336 -17.25 -34.43 25.74
N LYS A 337 -16.78 -34.29 26.97
CA LYS A 337 -17.35 -33.40 28.00
C LYS A 337 -17.23 -31.93 27.58
N GLU A 338 -16.11 -31.56 26.99
CA GLU A 338 -15.85 -30.19 26.49
C GLU A 338 -16.75 -29.83 25.29
N ILE A 339 -16.97 -30.77 24.38
CA ILE A 339 -17.95 -30.60 23.26
C ILE A 339 -19.36 -30.29 23.80
N ILE A 340 -19.81 -31.01 24.83
CA ILE A 340 -21.10 -30.81 25.50
C ILE A 340 -21.17 -29.41 26.13
N ASN A 341 -20.11 -29.02 26.86
CA ASN A 341 -20.02 -27.72 27.51
C ASN A 341 -20.05 -26.57 26.48
N VAL A 342 -19.23 -26.68 25.42
CA VAL A 342 -19.17 -25.68 24.35
C VAL A 342 -20.53 -25.59 23.62
N LYS A 343 -21.22 -26.70 23.40
CA LYS A 343 -22.60 -26.71 22.87
C LYS A 343 -23.56 -25.93 23.77
N SER A 344 -23.46 -26.02 25.07
CA SER A 344 -24.30 -25.26 26.01
C SER A 344 -23.96 -23.76 25.99
N LYS A 345 -22.68 -23.40 25.77
CA LYS A 345 -22.24 -22.02 25.60
C LYS A 345 -22.77 -21.40 24.30
N VAL A 346 -22.87 -22.16 23.22
CA VAL A 346 -23.55 -21.76 21.99
C VAL A 346 -25.00 -21.36 22.27
N ALA A 347 -25.73 -22.21 22.98
CA ALA A 347 -27.13 -21.94 23.33
C ALA A 347 -27.32 -20.68 24.21
N SER A 348 -26.35 -20.37 25.05
CA SER A 348 -26.34 -19.14 25.89
C SER A 348 -25.71 -17.92 25.22
N GLY A 349 -25.22 -18.02 23.97
CA GLY A 349 -24.59 -16.93 23.24
C GLY A 349 -23.18 -16.50 23.75
N LYS A 350 -22.56 -17.30 24.64
CA LYS A 350 -21.29 -17.02 25.32
C LYS A 350 -20.08 -17.74 24.70
N LEU A 351 -20.17 -18.22 23.47
CA LEU A 351 -19.08 -18.90 22.79
C LEU A 351 -17.96 -17.94 22.42
N ASP A 352 -16.72 -18.27 22.85
CA ASP A 352 -15.51 -17.58 22.39
C ASP A 352 -14.94 -18.23 21.12
N GLN A 353 -14.37 -17.42 20.24
CA GLN A 353 -13.82 -17.86 18.94
C GLN A 353 -12.69 -18.87 19.11
N LYS A 354 -11.73 -18.58 20.01
CA LYS A 354 -10.58 -19.46 20.27
C LYS A 354 -11.03 -20.82 20.81
N GLU A 355 -12.05 -20.81 21.67
CA GLU A 355 -12.63 -22.03 22.24
C GLU A 355 -13.32 -22.85 21.16
N ALA A 356 -14.04 -22.21 20.23
CA ALA A 356 -14.67 -22.85 19.08
C ALA A 356 -13.67 -23.52 18.14
N GLU A 357 -12.56 -22.84 17.84
CA GLU A 357 -11.50 -23.37 16.97
C GLU A 357 -10.78 -24.57 17.62
N LYS A 358 -10.46 -24.46 18.92
CA LYS A 358 -9.82 -25.55 19.68
C LYS A 358 -10.70 -26.80 19.67
N ILE A 359 -11.96 -26.65 20.08
CA ILE A 359 -12.87 -27.80 20.19
C ILE A 359 -13.16 -28.44 18.83
N LYS A 360 -13.11 -27.66 17.75
CA LYS A 360 -13.25 -28.17 16.39
C LYS A 360 -12.15 -29.17 16.03
N ALA A 361 -10.89 -28.83 16.30
CA ALA A 361 -9.77 -29.73 16.05
C ALA A 361 -9.86 -31.02 16.90
N GLU A 362 -10.14 -30.86 18.20
CA GLU A 362 -10.27 -31.98 19.13
C GLU A 362 -11.48 -32.90 18.82
N ALA A 363 -12.61 -32.33 18.40
CA ALA A 363 -13.80 -33.09 18.00
C ALA A 363 -13.57 -33.92 16.71
N ILE A 364 -12.80 -33.40 15.77
CA ILE A 364 -12.41 -34.16 14.56
C ILE A 364 -11.53 -35.35 14.94
N GLU A 365 -10.57 -35.19 15.86
CA GLU A 365 -9.75 -36.29 16.34
C GLU A 365 -10.61 -37.37 17.03
N LEU A 366 -11.57 -36.97 17.88
CA LEU A 366 -12.51 -37.88 18.50
C LEU A 366 -13.37 -38.61 17.46
N ALA A 367 -13.93 -37.92 16.51
CA ALA A 367 -14.76 -38.51 15.46
C ALA A 367 -13.97 -39.54 14.61
N ASN A 368 -12.74 -39.23 14.26
CA ASN A 368 -11.86 -40.15 13.54
C ASN A 368 -11.56 -41.42 14.38
N SER A 369 -11.24 -41.27 15.67
CA SER A 369 -10.99 -42.38 16.57
C SER A 369 -12.23 -43.26 16.77
N LEU A 370 -13.43 -42.69 16.86
CA LEU A 370 -14.69 -43.42 16.91
C LEU A 370 -14.98 -44.18 15.62
N THR A 371 -14.72 -43.57 14.49
CA THR A 371 -14.92 -44.16 13.15
C THR A 371 -13.99 -45.37 12.95
N GLU A 372 -12.70 -45.20 13.29
CA GLU A 372 -11.74 -46.31 13.25
C GLU A 372 -12.15 -47.49 14.19
N TYR A 373 -12.63 -47.17 15.39
CA TYR A 373 -13.10 -48.18 16.32
C TYR A 373 -14.35 -48.93 15.75
N ALA A 374 -15.29 -48.17 15.17
CA ALA A 374 -16.48 -48.77 14.55
C ALA A 374 -16.12 -49.75 13.42
N GLN A 375 -15.23 -49.32 12.51
CA GLN A 375 -14.76 -50.16 11.39
C GLN A 375 -14.06 -51.43 11.87
N ARG A 376 -13.22 -51.34 12.88
CA ARG A 376 -12.55 -52.53 13.50
C ARG A 376 -13.55 -53.44 14.16
N ALA A 377 -14.59 -52.91 14.81
CA ALA A 377 -15.60 -53.70 15.47
C ALA A 377 -16.49 -54.46 14.46
N ASP A 378 -16.83 -53.85 13.35
CA ASP A 378 -17.55 -54.48 12.25
C ASP A 378 -16.74 -55.58 11.57
N LEU A 379 -15.46 -55.39 11.34
CA LEU A 379 -14.55 -56.43 10.82
C LEU A 379 -14.46 -57.65 11.75
N ILE A 380 -14.32 -57.42 13.06
CA ILE A 380 -14.26 -58.49 14.06
C ILE A 380 -15.60 -59.27 14.17
N SER A 381 -16.75 -58.57 13.97
CA SER A 381 -18.04 -59.21 13.99
C SER A 381 -18.31 -60.01 12.69
N ALA A 382 -17.81 -59.52 11.55
CA ALA A 382 -17.86 -60.25 10.28
C ALA A 382 -17.00 -61.53 10.29
N GLU A 383 -15.81 -61.49 10.88
CA GLU A 383 -14.92 -62.65 11.02
C GLU A 383 -15.52 -63.69 11.99
N LYS A 384 -16.26 -63.30 13.04
CA LYS A 384 -16.93 -64.20 13.97
C LYS A 384 -18.23 -64.79 13.45
N GLY A 385 -18.83 -64.19 12.41
CA GLY A 385 -20.01 -64.70 11.75
C GLY A 385 -19.71 -65.72 10.64
N ILE A 386 -18.44 -65.94 10.33
CA ILE A 386 -17.98 -66.88 9.29
C ILE A 386 -17.48 -68.23 9.93
N MET A 387 -17.40 -68.29 11.26
CA MET A 387 -17.16 -69.53 12.01
C MET A 387 -18.50 -70.04 12.57
#